data_1b5f89315a67f0bbdb6bbed4d248932d
#
_entry.id   1b5f89315a67f0bbdb6bbed4d248932d
#
_cell.length_a   1.000
_cell.length_b   1.000
_cell.length_c   1.000
_cell.angle_alpha   90.00
_cell.angle_beta   90.00
_cell.angle_gamma   90.00
#
_symmetry.space_group_name_H-M   'P 1'
#
loop_
_entity.id
_entity.type
_entity.pdbx_description
1 polymer ?
#
loop_
_entity_poly.entity_id
_entity_poly.type
_entity_poly.pdbx_seq_one_letter_code
_entity_poly.pdbx_strand_id
1 'polypeptide(L)'
;VIMSTTDPDGYPQGHFGRVYQYIIVPACKAAGFIAVRADDPTANDTAMDILKIMIDSDMVICDISSKNANALYAFAIRQSLNLPVTLLKDVKTNIGFNMQEFDHVEYDDSLRIDTVQMETETLGNTLKRTFANKAANSLLSKLDIGSAQSTDTTDTSDTFAQEETKKESHIPVISPLPDYVGDPITQPGEIDKLKVGDSIFHMNYGKGEIANIKKLGKDKMAEFQFESGSKMLMLMTSGVLRKIKG
;
A
#
# COMPACT_ATOMS: atom_id res chain seq x y z
N VAL A 1 -0.35 -2.33 -3.04
CA VAL A 1 -0.84 -3.01 -4.25
C VAL A 1 -2.35 -3.08 -4.20
N ILE A 2 -3.01 -2.65 -5.27
CA ILE A 2 -4.46 -2.78 -5.49
C ILE A 2 -4.66 -3.72 -6.69
N MET A 3 -5.37 -4.83 -6.47
CA MET A 3 -5.59 -5.85 -7.49
C MET A 3 -6.83 -6.69 -7.16
N SER A 4 -7.23 -7.61 -8.03
CA SER A 4 -8.38 -8.48 -7.74
C SER A 4 -8.12 -9.38 -6.53
N THR A 5 -9.11 -9.48 -5.64
CA THR A 5 -9.09 -10.40 -4.48
C THR A 5 -9.67 -11.76 -4.82
N THR A 6 -10.40 -11.85 -5.93
CA THR A 6 -11.05 -13.06 -6.42
C THR A 6 -10.62 -13.33 -7.86
N ASP A 7 -10.79 -14.55 -8.31
CA ASP A 7 -10.54 -14.95 -9.70
C ASP A 7 -11.88 -14.95 -10.45
N PRO A 8 -12.17 -13.93 -11.28
CA PRO A 8 -13.39 -13.90 -12.09
C PRO A 8 -13.35 -14.96 -13.20
N ASP A 9 -14.49 -15.17 -13.86
CA ASP A 9 -14.61 -16.10 -14.96
C ASP A 9 -13.52 -15.86 -16.03
N GLY A 10 -12.91 -16.95 -16.47
CA GLY A 10 -11.81 -16.93 -17.43
C GLY A 10 -10.40 -16.92 -16.80
N TYR A 11 -10.29 -16.91 -15.48
CA TYR A 11 -9.01 -17.06 -14.75
C TYR A 11 -8.98 -18.35 -13.93
N PRO A 12 -7.84 -19.07 -13.93
CA PRO A 12 -7.68 -20.24 -13.10
C PRO A 12 -7.72 -19.88 -11.60
N GLN A 13 -8.23 -20.77 -10.78
CA GLN A 13 -8.26 -20.57 -9.32
C GLN A 13 -6.86 -20.22 -8.76
N GLY A 14 -6.79 -19.18 -7.92
CA GLY A 14 -5.57 -18.66 -7.32
C GLY A 14 -4.70 -17.84 -8.29
N HIS A 15 -5.24 -17.43 -9.45
CA HIS A 15 -4.48 -16.68 -10.45
C HIS A 15 -3.89 -15.39 -9.89
N PHE A 16 -4.70 -14.51 -9.34
CA PHE A 16 -4.23 -13.22 -8.82
C PHE A 16 -3.35 -13.36 -7.59
N GLY A 17 -3.52 -14.43 -6.80
CA GLY A 17 -2.58 -14.80 -5.73
C GLY A 17 -1.18 -15.12 -6.27
N ARG A 18 -1.12 -15.86 -7.40
CA ARG A 18 0.16 -16.17 -8.06
C ARG A 18 0.79 -14.95 -8.71
N VAL A 19 0.02 -14.08 -9.35
CA VAL A 19 0.51 -12.79 -9.88
C VAL A 19 1.17 -11.98 -8.77
N TYR A 20 0.50 -11.88 -7.63
CA TYR A 20 1.05 -11.18 -6.47
C TYR A 20 2.37 -11.79 -6.00
N GLN A 21 2.39 -13.12 -5.80
CA GLN A 21 3.56 -13.81 -5.24
C GLN A 21 4.75 -13.92 -6.21
N TYR A 22 4.48 -14.14 -7.50
CA TYR A 22 5.53 -14.48 -8.46
C TYR A 22 6.02 -13.30 -9.28
N ILE A 23 5.19 -12.26 -9.46
CA ILE A 23 5.55 -11.07 -10.23
C ILE A 23 5.72 -9.86 -9.30
N ILE A 24 4.67 -9.50 -8.54
CA ILE A 24 4.64 -8.23 -7.83
C ILE A 24 5.61 -8.20 -6.64
N VAL A 25 5.57 -9.21 -5.77
CA VAL A 25 6.45 -9.25 -4.59
C VAL A 25 7.93 -9.26 -4.96
N PRO A 26 8.39 -10.10 -5.91
CA PRO A 26 9.80 -10.07 -6.34
C PRO A 26 10.19 -8.76 -7.02
N ALA A 27 9.31 -8.17 -7.86
CA ALA A 27 9.55 -6.89 -8.51
C ALA A 27 9.70 -5.74 -7.50
N CYS A 28 8.80 -5.68 -6.51
CA CYS A 28 8.89 -4.72 -5.40
C CYS A 28 10.21 -4.87 -4.66
N LYS A 29 10.58 -6.09 -4.28
CA LYS A 29 11.84 -6.38 -3.59
C LYS A 29 13.06 -5.93 -4.40
N ALA A 30 13.09 -6.22 -5.70
CA ALA A 30 14.17 -5.81 -6.61
C ALA A 30 14.23 -4.28 -6.79
N ALA A 31 13.09 -3.59 -6.62
CA ALA A 31 12.99 -2.13 -6.67
C ALA A 31 13.27 -1.46 -5.33
N GLY A 32 13.44 -2.21 -4.23
CA GLY A 32 13.67 -1.68 -2.89
C GLY A 32 12.39 -1.34 -2.12
N PHE A 33 11.24 -1.86 -2.55
CA PHE A 33 9.94 -1.68 -1.90
C PHE A 33 9.48 -2.93 -1.16
N ILE A 34 8.61 -2.73 -0.18
CA ILE A 34 7.86 -3.79 0.48
C ILE A 34 6.45 -3.83 -0.14
N ALA A 35 6.09 -4.97 -0.72
CA ALA A 35 4.76 -5.15 -1.27
C ALA A 35 3.74 -5.37 -0.14
N VAL A 36 2.70 -4.54 -0.11
CA VAL A 36 1.56 -4.65 0.82
C VAL A 36 0.28 -4.63 0.00
N ARG A 37 -0.65 -5.55 0.27
CA ARG A 37 -1.99 -5.52 -0.32
C ARG A 37 -2.88 -4.62 0.51
N ALA A 38 -3.41 -3.57 -0.11
CA ALA A 38 -4.35 -2.66 0.54
C ALA A 38 -5.80 -3.20 0.52
N ASP A 39 -6.05 -4.17 -0.35
CA ASP A 39 -7.35 -4.79 -0.58
C ASP A 39 -7.47 -6.18 0.06
N ASP A 40 -6.62 -6.50 1.03
CA ASP A 40 -6.69 -7.77 1.76
C ASP A 40 -7.94 -7.76 2.67
N PRO A 41 -8.94 -8.63 2.41
CA PRO A 41 -10.17 -8.66 3.19
C PRO A 41 -9.94 -9.07 4.65
N THR A 42 -8.75 -9.54 5.01
CA THR A 42 -8.40 -9.91 6.38
C THR A 42 -7.97 -8.71 7.22
N ALA A 43 -7.72 -7.56 6.60
CA ALA A 43 -7.23 -6.37 7.29
C ALA A 43 -8.34 -5.58 8.02
N ASN A 44 -9.62 -5.97 7.95
CA ASN A 44 -10.78 -5.27 8.53
C ASN A 44 -10.82 -3.75 8.30
N ASP A 45 -10.20 -3.32 7.22
CA ASP A 45 -10.07 -1.91 6.92
C ASP A 45 -11.38 -1.39 6.33
N THR A 46 -11.79 -0.24 6.80
CA THR A 46 -12.87 0.49 6.15
C THR A 46 -12.39 0.99 4.78
N ALA A 47 -13.31 1.34 3.89
CA ALA A 47 -12.97 1.96 2.61
C ALA A 47 -12.08 3.21 2.78
N MET A 48 -12.24 3.91 3.91
CA MET A 48 -11.45 5.09 4.26
C MET A 48 -10.01 4.71 4.66
N ASP A 49 -9.82 3.60 5.36
CA ASP A 49 -8.48 3.10 5.72
C ASP A 49 -7.71 2.65 4.49
N ILE A 50 -8.37 1.95 3.56
CA ILE A 50 -7.78 1.57 2.26
C ILE A 50 -7.34 2.83 1.49
N LEU A 51 -8.19 3.85 1.45
CA LEU A 51 -7.89 5.12 0.79
C LEU A 51 -6.68 5.81 1.44
N LYS A 52 -6.61 5.82 2.76
CA LYS A 52 -5.50 6.39 3.51
C LYS A 52 -4.19 5.64 3.23
N ILE A 53 -4.19 4.31 3.34
CA ILE A 53 -3.02 3.47 3.01
C ILE A 53 -2.57 3.74 1.56
N MET A 54 -3.51 3.85 0.65
CA MET A 54 -3.24 4.13 -0.75
C MET A 54 -2.61 5.52 -0.95
N ILE A 55 -3.04 6.54 -0.21
CA ILE A 55 -2.47 7.90 -0.31
C ILE A 55 -1.10 7.98 0.38
N ASP A 56 -0.95 7.36 1.54
CA ASP A 56 0.26 7.43 2.36
C ASP A 56 1.40 6.54 1.84
N SER A 57 1.10 5.60 0.94
CA SER A 57 2.12 4.72 0.35
C SER A 57 3.08 5.48 -0.57
N ASP A 58 4.37 5.17 -0.52
CA ASP A 58 5.38 5.75 -1.41
C ASP A 58 5.11 5.49 -2.88
N MET A 59 4.62 4.28 -3.20
CA MET A 59 4.33 3.80 -4.53
C MET A 59 3.09 2.92 -4.52
N VAL A 60 2.24 3.02 -5.53
CA VAL A 60 1.09 2.12 -5.70
C VAL A 60 1.18 1.38 -7.03
N ILE A 61 0.92 0.08 -6.99
CA ILE A 61 0.71 -0.75 -8.17
C ILE A 61 -0.79 -1.01 -8.29
N CYS A 62 -1.37 -0.66 -9.42
CA CYS A 62 -2.77 -0.91 -9.75
C CYS A 62 -2.84 -1.99 -10.83
N ASP A 63 -3.21 -3.21 -10.46
CA ASP A 63 -3.48 -4.29 -11.43
C ASP A 63 -4.92 -4.17 -11.91
N ILE A 64 -5.07 -3.70 -13.14
CA ILE A 64 -6.36 -3.48 -13.80
C ILE A 64 -6.85 -4.69 -14.59
N SER A 65 -6.17 -5.82 -14.49
CA SER A 65 -6.60 -7.08 -15.11
C SER A 65 -8.04 -7.41 -14.73
N SER A 66 -8.74 -8.07 -15.62
CA SER A 66 -10.19 -8.31 -15.49
C SER A 66 -11.05 -7.03 -15.38
N LYS A 67 -10.52 -5.86 -15.76
CA LYS A 67 -11.18 -4.55 -15.63
C LYS A 67 -11.55 -4.21 -14.19
N ASN A 68 -10.64 -4.49 -13.26
CA ASN A 68 -10.83 -4.24 -11.83
C ASN A 68 -11.12 -2.76 -11.57
N ALA A 69 -12.37 -2.46 -11.19
CA ALA A 69 -12.82 -1.09 -10.94
C ALA A 69 -12.10 -0.42 -9.77
N ASN A 70 -11.75 -1.18 -8.72
CA ASN A 70 -11.04 -0.65 -7.55
C ASN A 70 -9.63 -0.20 -7.92
N ALA A 71 -8.94 -0.98 -8.78
CA ALA A 71 -7.61 -0.61 -9.26
C ALA A 71 -7.66 0.64 -10.17
N LEU A 72 -8.68 0.76 -11.03
CA LEU A 72 -8.88 1.97 -11.83
C LEU A 72 -9.19 3.20 -10.98
N TYR A 73 -10.02 3.04 -9.95
CA TYR A 73 -10.34 4.11 -9.00
C TYR A 73 -9.08 4.58 -8.24
N ALA A 74 -8.30 3.64 -7.72
CA ALA A 74 -7.04 3.93 -7.03
C ALA A 74 -6.04 4.65 -7.94
N PHE A 75 -5.92 4.19 -9.18
CA PHE A 75 -5.09 4.82 -10.20
C PHE A 75 -5.49 6.28 -10.44
N ALA A 76 -6.79 6.54 -10.65
CA ALA A 76 -7.30 7.89 -10.90
C ALA A 76 -7.02 8.84 -9.72
N ILE A 77 -7.21 8.39 -8.49
CA ILE A 77 -6.90 9.18 -7.29
C ILE A 77 -5.41 9.51 -7.21
N ARG A 78 -4.55 8.51 -7.35
CA ARG A 78 -3.10 8.71 -7.30
C ARG A 78 -2.61 9.68 -8.37
N GLN A 79 -3.16 9.56 -9.59
CA GLN A 79 -2.87 10.47 -10.70
C GLN A 79 -3.31 11.90 -10.41
N SER A 80 -4.52 12.10 -9.86
CA SER A 80 -5.03 13.44 -9.54
C SER A 80 -4.27 14.13 -8.41
N LEU A 81 -3.69 13.33 -7.50
CA LEU A 81 -2.84 13.83 -6.41
C LEU A 81 -1.36 13.93 -6.79
N ASN A 82 -1.01 13.66 -8.04
CA ASN A 82 0.38 13.63 -8.52
C ASN A 82 1.30 12.69 -7.71
N LEU A 83 0.74 11.55 -7.28
CA LEU A 83 1.46 10.55 -6.50
C LEU A 83 1.93 9.40 -7.41
N PRO A 84 3.11 8.79 -7.13
CA PRO A 84 3.65 7.73 -7.95
C PRO A 84 2.72 6.51 -8.02
N VAL A 85 2.37 6.10 -9.24
CA VAL A 85 1.52 4.93 -9.48
C VAL A 85 1.94 4.24 -10.78
N THR A 86 1.95 2.91 -10.77
CA THR A 86 2.23 2.06 -11.93
C THR A 86 1.00 1.21 -12.25
N LEU A 87 0.62 1.18 -13.51
CA LEU A 87 -0.39 0.26 -14.00
C LEU A 87 0.24 -1.09 -14.33
N LEU A 88 -0.46 -2.16 -13.95
CA LEU A 88 -0.18 -3.52 -14.32
C LEU A 88 -1.44 -4.10 -14.98
N LYS A 89 -1.28 -4.91 -16.01
CA LYS A 89 -2.39 -5.65 -16.63
C LYS A 89 -1.91 -6.95 -17.25
N ASP A 90 -2.82 -7.88 -17.41
CA ASP A 90 -2.56 -9.06 -18.23
C ASP A 90 -2.76 -8.79 -19.73
N VAL A 91 -2.28 -9.70 -20.57
CA VAL A 91 -2.45 -9.64 -22.04
C VAL A 91 -3.91 -9.72 -22.49
N LYS A 92 -4.79 -10.33 -21.69
CA LYS A 92 -6.23 -10.48 -22.01
C LYS A 92 -7.02 -9.20 -21.80
N THR A 93 -6.56 -8.35 -20.88
CA THR A 93 -7.30 -7.15 -20.52
C THR A 93 -7.06 -6.05 -21.52
N ASN A 94 -8.10 -5.70 -22.26
CA ASN A 94 -8.07 -4.56 -23.15
C ASN A 94 -8.34 -3.29 -22.37
N ILE A 95 -7.38 -2.37 -22.39
CA ILE A 95 -7.50 -1.03 -21.81
C ILE A 95 -8.19 -0.11 -22.80
N GLY A 96 -9.17 0.66 -22.32
CA GLY A 96 -9.87 1.65 -23.13
C GLY A 96 -8.90 2.71 -23.70
N PHE A 97 -9.31 3.35 -24.78
CA PHE A 97 -8.53 4.38 -25.47
C PHE A 97 -7.90 5.44 -24.54
N ASN A 98 -8.65 5.86 -23.54
CA ASN A 98 -8.21 6.87 -22.57
C ASN A 98 -7.06 6.40 -21.64
N MET A 99 -6.80 5.12 -21.59
CA MET A 99 -5.76 4.54 -20.70
C MET A 99 -4.49 4.17 -21.46
N GLN A 100 -4.52 4.17 -22.79
CA GLN A 100 -3.38 3.78 -23.63
C GLN A 100 -2.20 4.77 -23.54
N GLU A 101 -2.48 6.02 -23.15
CA GLU A 101 -1.47 7.05 -22.97
C GLU A 101 -0.67 6.91 -21.67
N PHE A 102 -1.12 6.06 -20.76
CA PHE A 102 -0.41 5.82 -19.51
C PHE A 102 0.55 4.64 -19.65
N ASP A 103 1.76 4.83 -19.13
CA ASP A 103 2.73 3.75 -19.04
C ASP A 103 2.16 2.61 -18.21
N HIS A 104 2.17 1.42 -18.75
CA HIS A 104 1.73 0.21 -18.07
C HIS A 104 2.71 -0.95 -18.32
N VAL A 105 2.71 -1.90 -17.42
CA VAL A 105 3.42 -3.17 -17.57
C VAL A 105 2.40 -4.24 -17.89
N GLU A 106 2.69 -5.04 -18.90
CA GLU A 106 1.86 -6.15 -19.30
C GLU A 106 2.50 -7.47 -18.87
N TYR A 107 1.68 -8.43 -18.39
CA TYR A 107 2.15 -9.77 -18.07
C TYR A 107 1.30 -10.84 -18.76
N ASP A 108 1.91 -12.00 -19.01
CA ASP A 108 1.27 -13.16 -19.59
C ASP A 108 0.41 -13.88 -18.54
N ASP A 109 -0.87 -14.01 -18.80
CA ASP A 109 -1.82 -14.66 -17.91
C ASP A 109 -1.58 -16.16 -17.70
N SER A 110 -0.79 -16.80 -18.53
CA SER A 110 -0.36 -18.18 -18.36
C SER A 110 0.63 -18.38 -17.21
N LEU A 111 1.28 -17.30 -16.76
CA LEU A 111 2.26 -17.26 -15.67
C LEU A 111 3.37 -18.32 -15.83
N ARG A 112 3.88 -18.49 -17.03
CA ARG A 112 5.01 -19.39 -17.30
C ARG A 112 6.27 -18.85 -16.67
N ILE A 113 7.12 -19.72 -16.18
CA ILE A 113 8.33 -19.34 -15.43
C ILE A 113 9.31 -18.48 -16.24
N ASP A 114 9.38 -18.71 -17.56
CA ASP A 114 10.20 -17.97 -18.50
C ASP A 114 9.69 -16.52 -18.69
N THR A 115 8.38 -16.32 -18.80
CA THR A 115 7.77 -14.98 -18.92
C THR A 115 7.76 -14.24 -17.59
N VAL A 116 7.39 -14.89 -16.50
CA VAL A 116 7.34 -14.32 -15.14
C VAL A 116 8.67 -13.67 -14.74
N GLN A 117 9.82 -14.26 -15.11
CA GLN A 117 11.11 -13.68 -14.78
C GLN A 117 11.35 -12.34 -15.48
N MET A 118 11.05 -12.26 -16.78
CA MET A 118 11.17 -11.02 -17.57
C MET A 118 10.20 -9.94 -17.10
N GLU A 119 8.97 -10.34 -16.81
CA GLU A 119 7.91 -9.45 -16.34
C GLU A 119 8.22 -8.87 -14.96
N THR A 120 8.77 -9.68 -14.07
CA THR A 120 9.24 -9.24 -12.75
C THR A 120 10.35 -8.19 -12.89
N GLU A 121 11.31 -8.40 -13.77
CA GLU A 121 12.38 -7.44 -14.03
C GLU A 121 11.83 -6.14 -14.64
N THR A 122 10.96 -6.26 -15.63
CA THR A 122 10.30 -5.12 -16.29
C THR A 122 9.51 -4.28 -15.30
N LEU A 123 8.70 -4.92 -14.46
CA LEU A 123 7.93 -4.25 -13.41
C LEU A 123 8.87 -3.57 -12.40
N GLY A 124 9.90 -4.26 -11.93
CA GLY A 124 10.87 -3.71 -10.99
C GLY A 124 11.58 -2.46 -11.52
N ASN A 125 12.00 -2.48 -12.79
CA ASN A 125 12.62 -1.32 -13.46
C ASN A 125 11.61 -0.18 -13.64
N THR A 126 10.35 -0.48 -13.98
CA THR A 126 9.29 0.51 -14.10
C THR A 126 8.99 1.17 -12.76
N LEU A 127 8.92 0.41 -11.66
CA LEU A 127 8.72 0.96 -10.32
C LEU A 127 9.82 1.96 -9.94
N LYS A 128 11.10 1.61 -10.17
CA LYS A 128 12.24 2.51 -9.92
C LYS A 128 12.13 3.79 -10.73
N ARG A 129 11.84 3.67 -12.02
CA ARG A 129 11.70 4.81 -12.93
C ARG A 129 10.54 5.72 -12.53
N THR A 130 9.37 5.15 -12.24
CA THR A 130 8.19 5.90 -11.83
C THR A 130 8.41 6.63 -10.51
N PHE A 131 9.08 5.99 -9.56
CA PHE A 131 9.41 6.59 -8.28
C PHE A 131 10.43 7.72 -8.40
N ALA A 132 11.45 7.57 -9.25
CA ALA A 132 12.45 8.61 -9.51
C ALA A 132 11.84 9.83 -10.21
N ASN A 133 10.85 9.63 -11.08
CA ASN A 133 10.24 10.67 -11.91
C ASN A 133 8.80 11.01 -11.44
N LYS A 134 8.64 11.31 -10.15
CA LYS A 134 7.33 11.55 -9.52
C LYS A 134 6.43 12.55 -10.28
N ALA A 135 7.00 13.58 -10.89
CA ALA A 135 6.25 14.62 -11.58
C ALA A 135 5.92 14.31 -13.05
N ALA A 136 6.66 13.42 -13.71
CA ALA A 136 6.56 13.24 -15.15
C ALA A 136 5.37 12.37 -15.60
N ASN A 137 4.80 11.57 -14.70
CA ASN A 137 3.73 10.61 -15.01
C ASN A 137 2.34 11.07 -14.55
N SER A 138 2.23 12.30 -14.08
CA SER A 138 0.95 12.85 -13.63
C SER A 138 0.09 13.27 -14.81
N LEU A 139 -1.21 13.03 -14.71
CA LEU A 139 -2.21 13.57 -15.64
C LEU A 139 -2.12 15.11 -15.73
N LEU A 140 -1.87 15.77 -14.60
CA LEU A 140 -1.76 17.22 -14.51
C LEU A 140 -0.54 17.74 -15.27
N SER A 141 0.60 17.03 -15.25
CA SER A 141 1.78 17.41 -16.03
C SER A 141 1.58 17.19 -17.53
N LYS A 142 0.82 16.18 -17.92
CA LYS A 142 0.48 15.90 -19.34
C LYS A 142 -0.52 16.92 -19.91
N LEU A 143 -1.38 17.48 -19.08
CA LEU A 143 -2.39 18.48 -19.48
C LEU A 143 -1.89 19.93 -19.36
N ASP A 144 -0.64 20.15 -18.96
CA ASP A 144 -0.03 21.48 -18.75
C ASP A 144 -0.84 22.40 -17.82
N ILE A 145 -1.69 21.82 -16.95
CA ILE A 145 -2.56 22.54 -16.02
C ILE A 145 -1.78 23.03 -14.78
N GLY A 146 -0.53 22.56 -14.60
CA GLY A 146 0.32 22.90 -13.45
C GLY A 146 1.05 24.25 -13.53
N SER A 147 0.94 25.00 -14.62
CA SER A 147 1.58 26.31 -14.81
C SER A 147 0.59 27.48 -14.74
N ALA A 148 -0.51 27.34 -14.00
CA ALA A 148 -1.30 28.53 -13.66
C ALA A 148 -0.47 29.38 -12.70
N GLN A 149 0.16 30.37 -13.31
CA GLN A 149 0.89 31.50 -12.75
C GLN A 149 0.28 31.97 -11.42
N SER A 150 1.12 32.07 -10.41
CA SER A 150 0.97 33.08 -9.38
C SER A 150 1.00 34.44 -10.09
N THR A 151 -0.18 34.99 -10.41
CA THR A 151 -0.30 36.38 -10.77
C THR A 151 0.07 37.21 -9.56
N ASP A 152 1.22 37.88 -9.66
CA ASP A 152 1.57 39.01 -8.85
C ASP A 152 0.38 39.97 -8.75
N THR A 153 -0.15 40.11 -7.58
CA THR A 153 -0.88 41.30 -7.17
C THR A 153 -0.07 41.97 -6.08
N THR A 154 0.66 42.99 -6.49
CA THR A 154 1.29 44.00 -5.67
C THR A 154 0.28 44.67 -4.73
N ASP A 155 0.77 44.90 -3.50
CA ASP A 155 0.39 45.90 -2.54
C ASP A 155 -1.01 45.89 -1.90
N THR A 156 -1.04 45.49 -0.66
CA THR A 156 -1.24 46.42 0.48
C THR A 156 -0.81 45.76 1.79
N SER A 157 0.06 46.50 2.48
CA SER A 157 0.53 46.31 3.84
C SER A 157 -0.62 46.10 4.81
N ASP A 158 -0.54 45.02 5.65
CA ASP A 158 -0.71 45.18 7.08
C ASP A 158 -0.14 43.95 7.85
N THR A 159 0.64 44.34 8.79
CA THR A 159 1.36 43.57 9.81
C THR A 159 0.52 42.58 10.56
N PHE A 160 0.89 41.29 10.54
CA PHE A 160 0.79 40.41 11.71
C PHE A 160 1.90 39.35 11.64
N ALA A 161 2.89 39.53 12.50
CA ALA A 161 3.86 38.52 12.84
C ALA A 161 3.15 37.32 13.50
N GLN A 162 3.42 36.11 13.04
CA GLN A 162 3.57 34.97 13.94
C GLN A 162 3.94 33.69 13.20
N GLU A 163 5.06 33.16 13.64
CA GLU A 163 5.45 31.75 13.75
C GLU A 163 5.39 30.87 12.51
N GLU A 164 6.50 30.86 11.80
CA GLU A 164 6.94 29.74 10.98
C GLU A 164 7.18 28.48 11.83
N THR A 165 6.19 27.59 11.88
CA THR A 165 6.49 26.21 12.16
C THR A 165 6.87 25.53 10.84
N LYS A 166 8.18 25.37 10.62
CA LYS A 166 8.76 24.48 9.63
C LYS A 166 8.14 23.09 9.81
N LYS A 167 7.22 22.72 8.93
CA LYS A 167 6.93 21.31 8.69
C LYS A 167 8.05 20.76 7.83
N GLU A 168 9.06 20.21 8.47
CA GLU A 168 9.99 19.30 7.83
C GLU A 168 9.19 18.17 7.20
N SER A 169 9.37 18.00 5.89
CA SER A 169 8.92 16.82 5.15
C SER A 169 9.62 15.60 5.75
N HIS A 170 8.90 14.89 6.61
CA HIS A 170 9.37 13.63 7.16
C HIS A 170 9.31 12.59 6.05
N ILE A 171 10.44 12.37 5.38
CA ILE A 171 10.69 11.14 4.65
C ILE A 171 10.80 10.08 5.74
N PRO A 172 9.94 9.06 5.81
CA PRO A 172 10.16 7.97 6.74
C PRO A 172 11.42 7.22 6.28
N VAL A 173 12.53 7.57 6.86
CA VAL A 173 13.70 6.68 6.91
C VAL A 173 13.17 5.41 7.57
N ILE A 174 13.32 4.26 6.90
CA ILE A 174 13.05 2.94 7.50
C ILE A 174 14.03 2.82 8.64
N SER A 175 13.63 3.30 9.81
CA SER A 175 14.40 3.11 11.03
C SER A 175 14.37 1.60 11.31
N PRO A 176 15.50 0.98 11.62
CA PRO A 176 15.51 -0.39 12.09
C PRO A 176 14.51 -0.53 13.23
N LEU A 177 13.81 -1.69 13.29
CA LEU A 177 12.86 -1.97 14.36
C LEU A 177 13.55 -1.66 15.70
N PRO A 178 12.86 -0.99 16.63
CA PRO A 178 13.42 -0.69 17.94
C PRO A 178 13.95 -1.96 18.62
N ASP A 179 15.03 -1.87 19.37
CA ASP A 179 15.70 -3.02 20.01
C ASP A 179 14.79 -3.83 20.95
N TYR A 180 13.72 -3.21 21.46
CA TYR A 180 12.73 -3.86 22.30
C TYR A 180 11.72 -4.73 21.50
N VAL A 181 11.71 -4.65 20.17
CA VAL A 181 10.83 -5.46 19.32
C VAL A 181 11.47 -6.81 19.07
N GLY A 182 10.76 -7.87 19.41
CA GLY A 182 11.20 -9.26 19.23
C GLY A 182 10.63 -9.90 17.97
N ASP A 183 10.52 -11.22 18.04
CA ASP A 183 10.08 -12.05 16.91
C ASP A 183 8.61 -11.86 16.58
N PRO A 184 8.23 -12.02 15.29
CA PRO A 184 6.85 -11.96 14.87
C PRO A 184 6.05 -13.13 15.45
N ILE A 185 4.80 -12.88 15.79
CA ILE A 185 3.85 -13.90 16.20
C ILE A 185 3.32 -14.59 14.94
N THR A 186 3.76 -15.82 14.71
CA THR A 186 3.46 -16.57 13.48
C THR A 186 2.70 -17.87 13.71
N GLN A 187 2.58 -18.29 14.97
CA GLN A 187 1.92 -19.55 15.32
C GLN A 187 0.64 -19.32 16.12
N PRO A 188 -0.44 -20.07 15.83
CA PRO A 188 -1.70 -19.97 16.58
C PRO A 188 -1.55 -20.13 18.09
N GLY A 189 -0.69 -21.04 18.54
CA GLY A 189 -0.42 -21.27 19.96
C GLY A 189 0.24 -20.09 20.69
N GLU A 190 0.84 -19.16 19.98
CA GLU A 190 1.39 -17.93 20.56
C GLU A 190 0.30 -16.89 20.78
N ILE A 191 -0.66 -16.79 19.84
CA ILE A 191 -1.86 -15.96 19.99
C ILE A 191 -2.70 -16.40 21.18
N ASP A 192 -2.79 -17.72 21.39
CA ASP A 192 -3.57 -18.28 22.51
C ASP A 192 -3.00 -17.92 23.89
N LYS A 193 -1.72 -17.60 23.95
CA LYS A 193 -1.03 -17.22 25.20
C LYS A 193 -1.16 -15.71 25.51
N LEU A 194 -1.62 -14.90 24.58
CA LEU A 194 -1.80 -13.46 24.78
C LEU A 194 -2.92 -13.21 25.79
N LYS A 195 -2.68 -12.26 26.70
CA LYS A 195 -3.60 -11.86 27.78
C LYS A 195 -3.79 -10.35 27.77
N VAL A 196 -4.87 -9.92 28.39
CA VAL A 196 -5.09 -8.50 28.71
C VAL A 196 -3.94 -8.00 29.58
N GLY A 197 -3.39 -6.86 29.24
CA GLY A 197 -2.21 -6.26 29.86
C GLY A 197 -0.89 -6.61 29.15
N ASP A 198 -0.88 -7.54 28.19
CA ASP A 198 0.34 -7.83 27.44
C ASP A 198 0.69 -6.68 26.52
N SER A 199 1.97 -6.30 26.52
CA SER A 199 2.53 -5.31 25.60
C SER A 199 3.01 -6.00 24.32
N ILE A 200 2.58 -5.48 23.18
CA ILE A 200 2.97 -5.96 21.86
C ILE A 200 3.44 -4.79 20.99
N PHE A 201 4.11 -5.12 19.90
CA PHE A 201 4.41 -4.18 18.84
C PHE A 201 3.63 -4.56 17.58
N HIS A 202 2.84 -3.64 17.08
CA HIS A 202 2.12 -3.78 15.80
C HIS A 202 2.86 -3.00 14.72
N MET A 203 3.13 -3.62 13.57
CA MET A 203 3.95 -3.03 12.51
C MET A 203 3.43 -1.66 12.04
N ASN A 204 2.10 -1.47 12.02
CA ASN A 204 1.48 -0.23 11.53
C ASN A 204 1.13 0.78 12.64
N TYR A 205 1.00 0.33 13.89
CA TYR A 205 0.51 1.18 14.99
C TYR A 205 1.55 1.37 16.11
N GLY A 206 2.70 0.69 16.02
CA GLY A 206 3.75 0.78 17.01
C GLY A 206 3.49 -0.03 18.29
N LYS A 207 4.01 0.44 19.40
CA LYS A 207 3.83 -0.19 20.71
C LYS A 207 2.40 0.00 21.21
N GLY A 208 1.78 -1.09 21.68
CA GLY A 208 0.45 -1.08 22.26
C GLY A 208 0.30 -2.11 23.37
N GLU A 209 -0.76 -1.96 24.14
CA GLU A 209 -1.14 -2.86 25.22
C GLU A 209 -2.52 -3.46 24.93
N ILE A 210 -2.71 -4.74 25.23
CA ILE A 210 -3.99 -5.43 25.06
C ILE A 210 -4.94 -5.01 26.16
N ALA A 211 -5.95 -4.21 25.83
CA ALA A 211 -6.97 -3.73 26.76
C ALA A 211 -8.10 -4.76 26.97
N ASN A 212 -8.45 -5.51 25.92
CA ASN A 212 -9.53 -6.50 25.98
C ASN A 212 -9.33 -7.58 24.92
N ILE A 213 -9.83 -8.80 25.17
CA ILE A 213 -9.83 -9.92 24.21
C ILE A 213 -11.25 -10.49 24.13
N LYS A 214 -11.80 -10.54 22.91
CA LYS A 214 -13.12 -11.13 22.61
C LYS A 214 -12.95 -12.34 21.69
N LYS A 215 -13.67 -13.42 22.00
CA LYS A 215 -13.77 -14.57 21.10
C LYS A 215 -14.90 -14.34 20.10
N LEU A 216 -14.61 -14.52 18.81
CA LEU A 216 -15.59 -14.44 17.72
C LEU A 216 -15.59 -15.77 16.96
N GLY A 217 -16.37 -16.75 17.44
CA GLY A 217 -16.37 -18.10 16.90
C GLY A 217 -15.04 -18.82 17.11
N LYS A 218 -14.33 -19.12 16.01
CA LYS A 218 -12.99 -19.74 16.03
C LYS A 218 -11.86 -18.72 16.17
N ASP A 219 -12.14 -17.43 15.95
CA ASP A 219 -11.17 -16.36 15.92
C ASP A 219 -11.18 -15.57 17.23
N LYS A 220 -10.12 -14.78 17.45
CA LYS A 220 -10.00 -13.87 18.58
C LYS A 220 -9.78 -12.46 18.07
N MET A 221 -10.49 -11.51 18.65
CA MET A 221 -10.24 -10.08 18.47
C MET A 221 -9.69 -9.51 19.76
N ALA A 222 -8.77 -8.58 19.66
CA ALA A 222 -8.28 -7.83 20.80
C ALA A 222 -8.40 -6.33 20.56
N GLU A 223 -8.77 -5.64 21.62
CA GLU A 223 -8.70 -4.19 21.69
C GLU A 223 -7.31 -3.81 22.21
N PHE A 224 -6.60 -3.04 21.39
CA PHE A 224 -5.27 -2.54 21.71
C PHE A 224 -5.32 -1.05 22.00
N GLN A 225 -4.63 -0.64 23.03
CA GLN A 225 -4.38 0.76 23.35
C GLN A 225 -3.00 1.13 22.81
N PHE A 226 -2.96 1.89 21.72
CA PHE A 226 -1.74 2.47 21.14
C PHE A 226 -1.60 3.94 21.54
N GLU A 227 -0.44 4.55 21.29
CA GLU A 227 -0.27 6.01 21.44
C GLU A 227 -1.23 6.80 20.54
N SER A 228 -1.58 6.26 19.37
CA SER A 228 -2.53 6.84 18.42
C SER A 228 -4.01 6.63 18.78
N GLY A 229 -4.31 5.95 19.89
CA GLY A 229 -5.66 5.63 20.34
C GLY A 229 -5.99 4.15 20.39
N SER A 230 -7.22 3.82 20.76
CA SER A 230 -7.69 2.45 20.86
C SER A 230 -8.05 1.87 19.50
N LYS A 231 -7.66 0.62 19.23
CA LYS A 231 -7.96 -0.12 18.00
C LYS A 231 -8.43 -1.54 18.30
N MET A 232 -9.51 -1.97 17.66
CA MET A 232 -9.96 -3.37 17.72
C MET A 232 -9.39 -4.12 16.53
N LEU A 233 -8.52 -5.11 16.77
CA LEU A 233 -7.84 -5.88 15.73
C LEU A 233 -8.08 -7.38 15.91
N MET A 234 -8.12 -8.12 14.81
CA MET A 234 -8.10 -9.59 14.85
C MET A 234 -6.70 -10.08 15.24
N LEU A 235 -6.64 -11.04 16.15
CA LEU A 235 -5.41 -11.72 16.50
C LEU A 235 -5.10 -12.79 15.45
N MET A 236 -4.25 -12.45 14.51
CA MET A 236 -3.88 -13.32 13.39
C MET A 236 -2.39 -13.65 13.39
N THR A 237 -2.05 -14.79 12.81
CA THR A 237 -0.66 -15.25 12.64
C THR A 237 0.04 -14.62 11.43
N SER A 238 -0.29 -13.38 11.11
CA SER A 238 0.21 -12.68 9.93
C SER A 238 1.62 -12.10 10.06
N GLY A 239 2.25 -12.25 11.24
CA GLY A 239 3.56 -11.64 11.52
C GLY A 239 3.52 -10.11 11.73
N VAL A 240 2.34 -9.50 11.67
CA VAL A 240 2.13 -8.07 11.91
C VAL A 240 2.26 -7.70 13.38
N LEU A 241 1.92 -8.66 14.26
CA LEU A 241 2.12 -8.57 15.71
C LEU A 241 3.47 -9.16 16.10
N ARG A 242 4.20 -8.46 16.94
CA ARG A 242 5.50 -8.89 17.47
C ARG A 242 5.49 -8.80 18.99
N LYS A 243 6.22 -9.72 19.61
CA LYS A 243 6.44 -9.65 21.06
C LYS A 243 7.34 -8.46 21.39
N ILE A 244 7.12 -7.85 22.56
CA ILE A 244 8.08 -6.92 23.13
C ILE A 244 9.03 -7.75 23.97
N LYS A 245 10.34 -7.50 23.81
CA LYS A 245 11.38 -8.09 24.66
C LYS A 245 11.23 -7.51 26.05
N GLY A 246 11.04 -8.37 27.03
CA GLY A 246 11.06 -8.01 28.45
C GLY A 246 12.47 -7.78 28.97
#